data_6f7251b0fcc012e22863534caf45a941
#
_entry.id   6f7251b0fcc012e22863534caf45a941
#
_cell.length_a   1.000
_cell.length_b   1.000
_cell.length_c   1.000
_cell.angle_alpha   90.00
_cell.angle_beta   90.00
_cell.angle_gamma   90.00
#
_symmetry.space_group_name_H-M   'P 1'
#
loop_
_entity.id
_entity.type
_entity.pdbx_description
1 polymer ?
#
loop_
_entity_poly.entity_id
_entity_poly.type
_entity_poly.pdbx_seq_one_letter_code
_entity_poly.pdbx_strand_id
1 'polypeptide(L)'
;MKFMLNGAVTLGTEDGANVEIHQLVGDENIYIFGESSDAVIEHYAKADYVSRTYYENNPVLKEAVDFIISDAVMALGNAEMLHRLYNELLNKDWFMTFIDFDSYVDAKERAYKEYEDRKAWAQKMMVNIAKAGFFSSDRTIAEYNNDIWKIIK
;
A
#
# COMPACT_ATOMS: atom_id res chain seq x y z
N MET A 1 1.16 9.07 7.26
CA MET A 1 0.86 10.00 8.36
C MET A 1 0.65 11.45 7.89
N LYS A 2 1.59 12.14 7.20
CA LYS A 2 1.38 13.52 6.72
C LYS A 2 0.19 13.64 5.75
N PHE A 3 0.01 12.69 4.86
CA PHE A 3 -1.16 12.66 3.96
C PHE A 3 -2.46 12.47 4.74
N MET A 4 -2.49 11.56 5.73
CA MET A 4 -3.62 11.34 6.62
C MET A 4 -4.05 12.62 7.35
N LEU A 5 -3.07 13.39 7.89
CA LEU A 5 -3.33 14.69 8.53
C LEU A 5 -3.96 15.71 7.56
N ASN A 6 -3.69 15.59 6.28
CA ASN A 6 -4.26 16.41 5.22
C ASN A 6 -5.53 15.80 4.58
N GLY A 7 -6.11 14.78 5.19
CA GLY A 7 -7.37 14.18 4.79
C GLY A 7 -7.27 13.14 3.67
N ALA A 8 -6.07 12.68 3.32
CA ALA A 8 -5.96 11.56 2.40
C ALA A 8 -6.44 10.27 3.08
N VAL A 9 -7.30 9.53 2.39
CA VAL A 9 -7.70 8.17 2.79
C VAL A 9 -6.64 7.21 2.24
N THR A 10 -6.15 6.32 3.10
CA THR A 10 -5.09 5.38 2.74
C THR A 10 -5.65 4.24 1.89
N LEU A 11 -4.96 3.92 0.80
CA LEU A 11 -5.05 2.68 0.06
C LEU A 11 -3.69 1.99 0.18
N GLY A 12 -3.61 0.82 0.81
CA GLY A 12 -2.34 0.15 1.07
C GLY A 12 -2.47 -1.25 1.62
N THR A 13 -1.35 -1.92 1.73
CA THR A 13 -1.23 -3.24 2.36
C THR A 13 -1.25 -3.14 3.89
N GLU A 14 -1.60 -4.24 4.57
CA GLU A 14 -1.67 -4.32 6.04
C GLU A 14 -0.27 -4.52 6.63
N ASP A 15 0.59 -3.50 6.43
CA ASP A 15 1.97 -3.51 6.94
C ASP A 15 2.41 -2.12 7.43
N GLY A 16 3.51 -2.09 8.18
CA GLY A 16 4.11 -0.86 8.69
C GLY A 16 3.08 0.04 9.37
N ALA A 17 3.10 1.33 9.07
CA ALA A 17 2.20 2.32 9.67
C ALA A 17 0.72 2.16 9.24
N ASN A 18 0.43 1.38 8.20
CA ASN A 18 -0.95 1.14 7.78
C ASN A 18 -1.71 0.32 8.81
N VAL A 19 -1.02 -0.57 9.56
CA VAL A 19 -1.61 -1.35 10.67
C VAL A 19 -2.17 -0.40 11.74
N GLU A 20 -1.36 0.57 12.19
CA GLU A 20 -1.81 1.53 13.20
C GLU A 20 -2.89 2.47 12.64
N ILE A 21 -2.77 2.90 11.39
CA ILE A 21 -3.80 3.73 10.75
C ILE A 21 -5.12 2.96 10.72
N HIS A 22 -5.10 1.70 10.28
CA HIS A 22 -6.29 0.85 10.19
C HIS A 22 -6.96 0.67 11.56
N GLN A 23 -6.18 0.34 12.59
CA GLN A 23 -6.68 0.22 13.97
C GLN A 23 -7.33 1.51 14.49
N LEU A 24 -6.81 2.67 14.08
CA LEU A 24 -7.31 3.97 14.52
C LEU A 24 -8.59 4.40 13.82
N VAL A 25 -8.69 4.15 12.51
CA VAL A 25 -9.77 4.69 11.69
C VAL A 25 -10.88 3.67 11.40
N GLY A 26 -10.59 2.38 11.52
CA GLY A 26 -11.52 1.27 11.21
C GLY A 26 -11.67 1.01 9.71
N ASP A 27 -12.19 -0.17 9.39
CA ASP A 27 -12.31 -0.73 8.03
C ASP A 27 -13.01 0.20 7.04
N GLU A 28 -13.95 1.01 7.52
CA GLU A 28 -14.73 1.90 6.66
C GLU A 28 -13.97 3.13 6.19
N ASN A 29 -12.83 3.45 6.79
CA ASN A 29 -12.08 4.70 6.56
C ASN A 29 -10.68 4.47 5.98
N ILE A 30 -10.42 3.27 5.48
CA ILE A 30 -9.17 2.85 4.84
C ILE A 30 -9.50 1.80 3.77
N TYR A 31 -8.62 1.62 2.80
CA TYR A 31 -8.72 0.58 1.78
C TYR A 31 -7.50 -0.32 1.90
N ILE A 32 -7.68 -1.48 2.53
CA ILE A 32 -6.64 -2.50 2.62
C ILE A 32 -6.77 -3.48 1.47
N PHE A 33 -5.64 -3.89 0.92
CA PHE A 33 -5.51 -4.92 -0.10
C PHE A 33 -4.27 -5.78 0.16
N GLY A 34 -4.13 -6.86 -0.60
CA GLY A 34 -2.97 -7.73 -0.60
C GLY A 34 -3.01 -8.81 0.46
N GLU A 35 -1.97 -9.64 0.42
CA GLU A 35 -1.78 -10.72 1.36
C GLU A 35 -1.43 -10.22 2.76
N SER A 36 -1.77 -11.03 3.78
CA SER A 36 -1.35 -10.74 5.14
C SER A 36 0.16 -10.91 5.32
N SER A 37 0.73 -10.24 6.32
CA SER A 37 2.15 -10.40 6.65
C SER A 37 2.53 -11.85 6.91
N ASP A 38 1.65 -12.63 7.56
CA ASP A 38 1.90 -14.06 7.83
C ASP A 38 1.93 -14.87 6.53
N ALA A 39 1.03 -14.61 5.59
CA ALA A 39 1.02 -15.28 4.29
C ALA A 39 2.30 -14.95 3.47
N VAL A 40 2.72 -13.69 3.46
CA VAL A 40 3.96 -13.28 2.81
C VAL A 40 5.19 -13.95 3.42
N ILE A 41 5.26 -14.04 4.76
CA ILE A 41 6.33 -14.75 5.47
C ILE A 41 6.32 -16.24 5.08
N GLU A 42 5.15 -16.85 4.98
CA GLU A 42 5.00 -18.25 4.58
C GLU A 42 5.50 -18.47 3.14
N HIS A 43 5.17 -17.59 2.19
CA HIS A 43 5.69 -17.64 0.82
C HIS A 43 7.21 -17.54 0.78
N TYR A 44 7.81 -16.64 1.58
CA TYR A 44 9.28 -16.58 1.69
C TYR A 44 9.88 -17.87 2.26
N ALA A 45 9.26 -18.46 3.29
CA ALA A 45 9.74 -19.69 3.93
C ALA A 45 9.65 -20.91 2.98
N LYS A 46 8.58 -20.99 2.18
CA LYS A 46 8.36 -22.06 1.20
C LYS A 46 9.09 -21.85 -0.12
N ALA A 47 9.48 -20.61 -0.41
CA ALA A 47 10.04 -20.20 -1.70
C ALA A 47 9.14 -20.61 -2.90
N ASP A 48 7.82 -20.50 -2.73
CA ASP A 48 6.81 -20.97 -3.69
C ASP A 48 6.23 -19.86 -4.58
N TYR A 49 6.58 -18.61 -4.31
CA TYR A 49 6.17 -17.48 -5.15
C TYR A 49 6.99 -17.41 -6.44
N VAL A 50 6.30 -17.43 -7.58
CA VAL A 50 6.90 -17.26 -8.91
C VAL A 50 6.15 -16.18 -9.67
N SER A 51 6.69 -14.98 -9.72
CA SER A 51 6.06 -13.79 -10.33
C SER A 51 5.60 -14.02 -11.77
N ARG A 52 6.40 -14.72 -12.57
CA ARG A 52 6.08 -15.04 -13.97
C ARG A 52 4.77 -15.82 -14.11
N THR A 53 4.44 -16.69 -13.17
CA THR A 53 3.19 -17.46 -13.19
C THR A 53 1.98 -16.54 -13.09
N TYR A 54 2.02 -15.52 -12.24
CA TYR A 54 0.95 -14.53 -12.12
C TYR A 54 0.83 -13.70 -13.40
N TYR A 55 1.96 -13.23 -13.93
CA TYR A 55 2.01 -12.47 -15.19
C TYR A 55 1.43 -13.25 -16.37
N GLU A 56 1.74 -14.54 -16.52
CA GLU A 56 1.28 -15.36 -17.62
C GLU A 56 -0.20 -15.73 -17.52
N ASN A 57 -0.74 -15.86 -16.31
CA ASN A 57 -2.11 -16.29 -16.06
C ASN A 57 -3.11 -15.14 -15.90
N ASN A 58 -2.65 -13.89 -15.77
CA ASN A 58 -3.52 -12.72 -15.63
C ASN A 58 -3.31 -11.75 -16.80
N PRO A 59 -4.22 -11.71 -17.79
CA PRO A 59 -4.07 -10.84 -18.96
C PRO A 59 -4.04 -9.35 -18.62
N VAL A 60 -4.75 -8.93 -17.58
CA VAL A 60 -4.82 -7.52 -17.16
C VAL A 60 -3.51 -7.10 -16.50
N LEU A 61 -2.99 -7.94 -15.61
CA LEU A 61 -1.65 -7.75 -15.02
C LEU A 61 -0.59 -7.72 -16.11
N LYS A 62 -0.66 -8.66 -17.07
CA LYS A 62 0.28 -8.72 -18.19
C LYS A 62 0.27 -7.41 -18.99
N GLU A 63 -0.90 -6.90 -19.36
CA GLU A 63 -1.04 -5.64 -20.08
C GLU A 63 -0.45 -4.47 -19.28
N ALA A 64 -0.73 -4.39 -17.99
CA ALA A 64 -0.20 -3.36 -17.10
C ALA A 64 1.34 -3.41 -17.01
N VAL A 65 1.92 -4.61 -16.90
CA VAL A 65 3.38 -4.80 -16.83
C VAL A 65 4.03 -4.50 -18.18
N ASP A 66 3.46 -4.98 -19.29
CA ASP A 66 3.98 -4.74 -20.64
C ASP A 66 3.93 -3.24 -20.99
N PHE A 67 2.99 -2.49 -20.42
CA PHE A 67 2.90 -1.04 -20.61
C PHE A 67 4.17 -0.30 -20.13
N ILE A 68 4.90 -0.83 -19.13
CA ILE A 68 6.15 -0.24 -18.64
C ILE A 68 7.19 -0.07 -19.75
N ILE A 69 7.24 -1.03 -20.69
CA ILE A 69 8.18 -1.02 -21.82
C ILE A 69 7.53 -0.62 -23.14
N SER A 70 6.32 -0.02 -23.10
CA SER A 70 5.68 0.52 -24.30
C SER A 70 6.44 1.74 -24.84
N ASP A 71 6.30 1.98 -26.14
CA ASP A 71 6.93 3.15 -26.79
C ASP A 71 6.55 4.47 -26.09
N ALA A 72 5.30 4.56 -25.62
CA ALA A 72 4.80 5.76 -24.93
C ALA A 72 5.56 6.03 -23.60
N VAL A 73 5.81 5.00 -22.80
CA VAL A 73 6.50 5.13 -21.52
C VAL A 73 8.02 5.27 -21.74
N MET A 74 8.57 4.49 -22.67
CA MET A 74 10.00 4.57 -23.00
C MET A 74 10.41 5.93 -23.57
N ALA A 75 9.50 6.63 -24.28
CA ALA A 75 9.75 7.98 -24.77
C ALA A 75 9.83 9.04 -23.65
N LEU A 76 9.23 8.78 -22.48
CA LEU A 76 9.20 9.71 -21.35
C LEU A 76 10.28 9.43 -20.30
N GLY A 77 10.85 8.22 -20.31
CA GLY A 77 11.77 7.75 -19.28
C GLY A 77 13.12 7.25 -19.83
N ASN A 78 13.91 6.68 -18.94
CA ASN A 78 15.14 6.00 -19.31
C ASN A 78 14.82 4.56 -19.72
N ALA A 79 14.92 4.25 -21.03
CA ALA A 79 14.56 2.95 -21.58
C ALA A 79 15.32 1.78 -20.92
N GLU A 80 16.61 1.94 -20.60
CA GLU A 80 17.41 0.91 -19.94
C GLU A 80 16.86 0.61 -18.52
N MET A 81 16.53 1.65 -17.76
CA MET A 81 15.97 1.49 -16.41
C MET A 81 14.56 0.88 -16.44
N LEU A 82 13.74 1.23 -17.42
CA LEU A 82 12.40 0.65 -17.60
C LEU A 82 12.49 -0.83 -17.96
N HIS A 83 13.38 -1.23 -18.87
CA HIS A 83 13.63 -2.63 -19.15
C HIS A 83 14.19 -3.38 -17.94
N ARG A 84 15.05 -2.77 -17.15
CA ARG A 84 15.55 -3.36 -15.92
C ARG A 84 14.41 -3.61 -14.93
N LEU A 85 13.54 -2.60 -14.71
CA LEU A 85 12.36 -2.74 -13.83
C LEU A 85 11.44 -3.87 -14.33
N TYR A 86 11.11 -3.89 -15.60
CA TYR A 86 10.32 -4.94 -16.22
C TYR A 86 10.89 -6.34 -15.96
N ASN A 87 12.20 -6.52 -16.19
CA ASN A 87 12.85 -7.80 -15.96
C ASN A 87 12.92 -8.18 -14.48
N GLU A 88 13.13 -7.23 -13.57
CA GLU A 88 13.10 -7.49 -12.11
C GLU A 88 11.71 -7.93 -11.66
N LEU A 89 10.64 -7.31 -12.14
CA LEU A 89 9.28 -7.72 -11.85
C LEU A 89 8.97 -9.14 -12.34
N LEU A 90 9.36 -9.49 -13.59
CA LEU A 90 9.10 -10.81 -14.15
C LEU A 90 9.91 -11.94 -13.53
N ASN A 91 11.11 -11.65 -13.03
CA ASN A 91 12.03 -12.72 -12.60
C ASN A 91 12.18 -12.80 -11.07
N LYS A 92 11.86 -11.75 -10.35
CA LYS A 92 12.10 -11.69 -8.90
C LYS A 92 10.89 -11.19 -8.13
N ASP A 93 10.37 -10.01 -8.51
CA ASP A 93 9.30 -9.32 -7.79
C ASP A 93 9.44 -9.46 -6.26
N TRP A 94 10.50 -8.87 -5.73
CA TRP A 94 10.91 -9.01 -4.32
C TRP A 94 9.82 -8.71 -3.30
N PHE A 95 8.85 -7.91 -3.68
CA PHE A 95 7.74 -7.50 -2.80
C PHE A 95 6.45 -8.27 -3.08
N MET A 96 6.50 -9.30 -3.94
CA MET A 96 5.34 -10.12 -4.33
C MET A 96 4.14 -9.29 -4.81
N THR A 97 4.42 -8.20 -5.55
CA THR A 97 3.39 -7.24 -5.97
C THR A 97 2.36 -7.84 -6.93
N PHE A 98 2.72 -8.89 -7.66
CA PHE A 98 1.81 -9.52 -8.62
C PHE A 98 0.73 -10.37 -7.95
N ILE A 99 1.00 -10.97 -6.78
CA ILE A 99 -0.02 -11.71 -6.03
C ILE A 99 -1.12 -10.76 -5.50
N ASP A 100 -0.75 -9.52 -5.20
CA ASP A 100 -1.66 -8.51 -4.66
C ASP A 100 -2.44 -7.75 -5.73
N PHE A 101 -2.14 -7.95 -7.02
CA PHE A 101 -2.66 -7.12 -8.11
C PHE A 101 -4.18 -7.06 -8.17
N ASP A 102 -4.85 -8.21 -8.15
CA ASP A 102 -6.31 -8.25 -8.27
C ASP A 102 -6.99 -7.61 -7.05
N SER A 103 -6.50 -7.88 -5.85
CA SER A 103 -7.01 -7.25 -4.63
C SER A 103 -6.78 -5.73 -4.60
N TYR A 104 -5.64 -5.27 -5.15
CA TYR A 104 -5.39 -3.83 -5.36
C TYR A 104 -6.41 -3.21 -6.32
N VAL A 105 -6.67 -3.87 -7.46
CA VAL A 105 -7.66 -3.38 -8.44
C VAL A 105 -9.03 -3.27 -7.79
N ASP A 106 -9.47 -4.29 -7.06
CA ASP A 106 -10.76 -4.30 -6.37
C ASP A 106 -10.86 -3.17 -5.32
N ALA A 107 -9.83 -3.00 -4.51
CA ALA A 107 -9.79 -1.94 -3.51
C ALA A 107 -9.79 -0.54 -4.15
N LYS A 108 -9.05 -0.36 -5.24
CA LYS A 108 -9.01 0.88 -6.02
C LYS A 108 -10.38 1.20 -6.64
N GLU A 109 -11.03 0.22 -7.27
CA GLU A 109 -12.35 0.41 -7.88
C GLU A 109 -13.42 0.74 -6.82
N ARG A 110 -13.35 0.10 -5.65
CA ARG A 110 -14.20 0.44 -4.51
C ARG A 110 -13.97 1.88 -4.07
N ALA A 111 -12.70 2.30 -3.95
CA ALA A 111 -12.36 3.67 -3.58
C ALA A 111 -12.90 4.68 -4.59
N TYR A 112 -12.77 4.42 -5.89
CA TYR A 112 -13.29 5.31 -6.94
C TYR A 112 -14.82 5.41 -6.89
N LYS A 113 -15.52 4.29 -6.72
CA LYS A 113 -16.97 4.27 -6.59
C LYS A 113 -17.45 5.04 -5.37
N GLU A 114 -16.81 4.84 -4.23
CA GLU A 114 -17.17 5.55 -2.99
C GLU A 114 -16.81 7.05 -3.04
N TYR A 115 -15.81 7.43 -3.83
CA TYR A 115 -15.44 8.83 -4.06
C TYR A 115 -16.54 9.63 -4.76
N GLU A 116 -17.45 9.01 -5.49
CA GLU A 116 -18.59 9.66 -6.13
C GLU A 116 -19.55 10.26 -5.09
N ASP A 117 -19.73 9.62 -3.93
CA ASP A 117 -20.43 10.21 -2.79
C ASP A 117 -19.50 11.14 -2.01
N ARG A 118 -19.44 12.39 -2.45
CA ARG A 118 -18.57 13.43 -1.90
C ARG A 118 -18.79 13.69 -0.42
N LYS A 119 -20.01 13.48 0.07
CA LYS A 119 -20.35 13.65 1.49
C LYS A 119 -19.80 12.51 2.34
N ALA A 120 -20.02 11.28 1.92
CA ALA A 120 -19.47 10.10 2.59
C ALA A 120 -17.94 10.13 2.54
N TRP A 121 -17.35 10.52 1.41
CA TRP A 121 -15.90 10.68 1.29
C TRP A 121 -15.34 11.72 2.26
N ALA A 122 -15.98 12.88 2.37
CA ALA A 122 -15.58 13.91 3.32
C ALA A 122 -15.65 13.43 4.78
N GLN A 123 -16.60 12.56 5.12
CA GLN A 123 -16.66 11.93 6.46
C GLN A 123 -15.46 11.03 6.71
N LYS A 124 -15.07 10.18 5.73
CA LYS A 124 -13.83 9.37 5.82
C LYS A 124 -12.59 10.25 6.02
N MET A 125 -12.47 11.32 5.25
CA MET A 125 -11.39 12.31 5.40
C MET A 125 -11.33 12.89 6.81
N MET A 126 -12.47 13.30 7.35
CA MET A 126 -12.57 13.87 8.71
C MET A 126 -12.15 12.88 9.79
N VAL A 127 -12.55 11.60 9.67
CA VAL A 127 -12.12 10.55 10.59
C VAL A 127 -10.59 10.40 10.55
N ASN A 128 -10.01 10.33 9.35
CA ASN A 128 -8.56 10.24 9.19
C ASN A 128 -7.83 11.43 9.81
N ILE A 129 -8.27 12.67 9.55
CA ILE A 129 -7.69 13.89 10.14
C ILE A 129 -7.77 13.84 11.67
N ALA A 130 -8.95 13.52 12.21
CA ALA A 130 -9.17 13.51 13.66
C ALA A 130 -8.29 12.47 14.38
N LYS A 131 -7.99 11.34 13.73
CA LYS A 131 -7.16 10.27 14.28
C LYS A 131 -5.65 10.49 14.06
N ALA A 132 -5.26 11.36 13.13
CA ALA A 132 -3.86 11.58 12.76
C ALA A 132 -3.00 12.14 13.91
N GLY A 133 -3.61 12.79 14.90
CA GLY A 133 -2.92 13.29 16.10
C GLY A 133 -2.19 12.19 16.88
N PHE A 134 -2.62 10.93 16.76
CA PHE A 134 -1.91 9.78 17.33
C PHE A 134 -0.45 9.72 16.90
N PHE A 135 -0.13 10.13 15.69
CA PHE A 135 1.22 10.11 15.15
C PHE A 135 2.05 11.37 15.47
N SER A 136 1.65 12.15 16.50
CA SER A 136 2.44 13.30 16.93
C SER A 136 3.76 12.85 17.56
N SER A 137 4.83 13.61 17.32
CA SER A 137 6.12 13.38 17.97
C SER A 137 6.04 13.56 19.49
N ASP A 138 5.20 14.49 19.96
CA ASP A 138 5.04 14.74 21.39
C ASP A 138 4.51 13.52 22.13
N ARG A 139 3.51 12.83 21.56
CA ARG A 139 3.03 11.55 22.10
C ARG A 139 4.14 10.50 22.13
N THR A 140 4.83 10.32 21.00
CA THR A 140 5.89 9.32 20.86
C THR A 140 7.01 9.55 21.89
N ILE A 141 7.44 10.80 22.06
CA ILE A 141 8.47 11.16 23.04
C ILE A 141 7.96 10.96 24.47
N ALA A 142 6.69 11.28 24.74
CA ALA A 142 6.10 11.02 26.06
C ALA A 142 6.06 9.52 26.39
N GLU A 143 5.67 8.68 25.45
CA GLU A 143 5.69 7.21 25.61
C GLU A 143 7.11 6.69 25.82
N TYR A 144 8.09 7.11 25.01
CA TYR A 144 9.48 6.74 25.21
C TYR A 144 9.98 7.14 26.61
N ASN A 145 9.60 8.34 27.07
CA ASN A 145 9.98 8.77 28.42
C ASN A 145 9.33 7.90 29.50
N ASN A 146 8.04 7.58 29.36
CA ASN A 146 7.30 6.79 30.35
C ASN A 146 7.75 5.33 30.39
N ASP A 147 7.99 4.72 29.24
CA ASP A 147 8.19 3.29 29.13
C ASP A 147 9.68 2.89 29.17
N ILE A 148 10.56 3.73 28.60
CA ILE A 148 11.96 3.40 28.39
C ILE A 148 12.89 4.29 29.23
N TRP A 149 12.86 5.60 28.99
CA TRP A 149 13.87 6.51 29.58
C TRP A 149 13.60 6.84 31.04
N LYS A 150 12.32 6.97 31.44
CA LYS A 150 11.89 7.28 32.81
C LYS A 150 12.57 8.53 33.38
N ILE A 151 12.77 9.54 32.54
CA ILE A 151 13.37 10.80 32.95
C ILE A 151 12.37 11.55 33.81
N ILE A 152 12.72 11.77 35.07
CA ILE A 152 11.90 12.57 35.98
C ILE A 152 12.00 14.02 35.55
N LYS A 153 10.84 14.69 35.36
CA LYS A 153 10.80 16.13 35.11
C LYS A 153 10.96 16.91 36.40
#